data_cd24fe022ca3013ff3d0cf2c3d7ed0a9
#
_entry.id   cd24fe022ca3013ff3d0cf2c3d7ed0a9
#
_cell.length_a   1.000
_cell.length_b   1.000
_cell.length_c   1.000
_cell.angle_alpha   90.00
_cell.angle_beta   90.00
_cell.angle_gamma   90.00
#
_symmetry.space_group_name_H-M   'P 1'
#
loop_
_entity.id
_entity.type
_entity.pdbx_description
1 polymer ?
#
loop_
_entity_poly.entity_id
_entity_poly.type
_entity_poly.pdbx_seq_one_letter_code
_entity_poly.pdbx_strand_id
1 'polypeptide(L)'
;ALMPESFVNQATGRCSVDGSKFWFNCNPDSPSHWFKTNWIDKVIEKNLIYLHFTMDDNLSLSEKVKARYRAMYSGVFYDRFILGMWVIAEGLVYGMFDKEKNIFHGEYTYSSQASYYIAIDYGTMNPFAVGLMELQNSGRVRMLREGHYSGRETGVTIDNEAYYKMIQEVAKGFPITSIVIDPSAAAMKATIRKYGEFTCTDGNLSLIHI
;
A
#
# COMPACT_ATOMS: atom_id res chain seq x y z
N ALA A 1 -8.83 8.66 -10.50
CA ALA A 1 -10.24 8.44 -10.82
C ALA A 1 -10.93 7.77 -9.63
N LEU A 2 -11.84 8.48 -8.98
CA LEU A 2 -12.50 8.00 -7.75
C LEU A 2 -13.79 7.21 -8.03
N MET A 3 -14.26 7.23 -9.30
CA MET A 3 -15.54 6.62 -9.67
C MET A 3 -15.38 5.12 -9.88
N PRO A 4 -16.26 4.27 -9.33
CA PRO A 4 -16.21 2.82 -9.56
C PRO A 4 -16.42 2.47 -11.03
N GLU A 5 -15.76 1.42 -11.53
CA GLU A 5 -15.93 0.93 -12.89
C GLU A 5 -17.38 0.53 -13.20
N SER A 6 -18.05 -0.11 -12.25
CA SER A 6 -19.45 -0.49 -12.37
C SER A 6 -20.38 0.69 -12.63
N PHE A 7 -20.11 1.85 -12.02
CA PHE A 7 -20.89 3.06 -12.29
C PHE A 7 -20.71 3.54 -13.72
N VAL A 8 -19.47 3.60 -14.22
CA VAL A 8 -19.19 4.05 -15.59
C VAL A 8 -19.82 3.11 -16.62
N ASN A 9 -19.72 1.80 -16.40
CA ASN A 9 -20.33 0.79 -17.27
C ASN A 9 -21.87 0.92 -17.30
N GLN A 10 -22.50 1.18 -16.18
CA GLN A 10 -23.96 1.41 -16.12
C GLN A 10 -24.37 2.74 -16.77
N ALA A 11 -23.62 3.80 -16.55
CA ALA A 11 -23.89 5.11 -17.12
C ALA A 11 -23.78 5.09 -18.66
N THR A 12 -22.72 4.49 -19.19
CA THR A 12 -22.52 4.38 -20.65
C THR A 12 -23.55 3.47 -21.31
N GLY A 13 -23.93 2.36 -20.64
CA GLY A 13 -24.98 1.47 -21.14
C GLY A 13 -26.38 2.10 -21.23
N ARG A 14 -26.62 3.21 -20.56
CA ARG A 14 -27.89 3.95 -20.63
C ARG A 14 -27.96 4.97 -21.77
N CYS A 15 -26.84 5.25 -22.40
CA CYS A 15 -26.82 6.15 -23.57
C CYS A 15 -27.12 5.36 -24.85
N SER A 16 -28.39 5.02 -25.04
CA SER A 16 -28.86 4.14 -26.11
C SER A 16 -29.42 4.89 -27.35
N VAL A 17 -29.31 6.22 -27.35
CA VAL A 17 -29.78 7.04 -28.47
C VAL A 17 -28.63 7.21 -29.46
N ASP A 18 -28.94 7.10 -30.78
CA ASP A 18 -27.97 7.31 -31.85
C ASP A 18 -27.27 8.67 -31.72
N GLY A 19 -25.95 8.69 -31.86
CA GLY A 19 -25.14 9.89 -31.74
C GLY A 19 -24.82 10.31 -30.30
N SER A 20 -25.23 9.53 -29.27
CA SER A 20 -24.85 9.78 -27.87
C SER A 20 -23.35 9.81 -27.72
N LYS A 21 -22.87 10.75 -26.90
CA LYS A 21 -21.44 10.93 -26.56
C LYS A 21 -21.25 10.94 -25.07
N PHE A 22 -20.10 10.43 -24.62
CA PHE A 22 -19.69 10.47 -23.22
C PHE A 22 -18.46 11.35 -23.09
N TRP A 23 -18.41 12.09 -21.98
CA TRP A 23 -17.27 12.90 -21.64
C TRP A 23 -16.82 12.54 -20.24
N PHE A 24 -15.56 12.16 -20.11
CA PHE A 24 -14.96 11.86 -18.82
C PHE A 24 -13.83 12.83 -18.56
N ASN A 25 -13.74 13.29 -17.31
CA ASN A 25 -12.65 14.10 -16.81
C ASN A 25 -12.10 13.42 -15.56
N CYS A 26 -10.81 13.18 -15.50
CA CYS A 26 -10.17 12.57 -14.35
C CYS A 26 -8.72 13.04 -14.18
N ASN A 27 -8.25 13.07 -12.96
CA ASN A 27 -6.82 13.11 -12.70
C ASN A 27 -6.24 11.71 -12.90
N PRO A 28 -5.01 11.60 -13.42
CA PRO A 28 -4.31 10.33 -13.53
C PRO A 28 -4.16 9.61 -12.20
N ASP A 29 -4.04 8.29 -12.28
CA ASP A 29 -3.81 7.38 -11.17
C ASP A 29 -2.73 6.35 -11.54
N SER A 30 -2.78 5.13 -11.00
CA SER A 30 -1.90 4.05 -11.39
C SER A 30 -2.04 3.70 -12.88
N PRO A 31 -0.96 3.33 -13.58
CA PRO A 31 -1.02 2.80 -14.96
C PRO A 31 -1.89 1.55 -15.09
N SER A 32 -2.06 0.78 -14.00
CA SER A 32 -2.94 -0.39 -13.93
C SER A 32 -4.39 -0.07 -13.58
N HIS A 33 -4.73 1.21 -13.38
CA HIS A 33 -6.11 1.59 -13.06
C HIS A 33 -7.06 1.21 -14.20
N TRP A 34 -8.21 0.61 -13.86
CA TRP A 34 -9.20 0.09 -14.83
C TRP A 34 -9.58 1.10 -15.91
N PHE A 35 -9.69 2.40 -15.57
CA PHE A 35 -10.06 3.43 -16.55
C PHE A 35 -8.97 3.62 -17.61
N LYS A 36 -7.69 3.54 -17.21
CA LYS A 36 -6.59 3.59 -18.19
C LYS A 36 -6.58 2.33 -19.04
N THR A 37 -6.55 1.15 -18.43
CA THR A 37 -6.39 -0.12 -19.16
C THR A 37 -7.59 -0.48 -20.02
N ASN A 38 -8.82 -0.13 -19.60
CA ASN A 38 -10.05 -0.50 -20.29
C ASN A 38 -10.59 0.59 -21.23
N TRP A 39 -10.08 1.82 -21.11
CA TRP A 39 -10.54 2.94 -21.93
C TRP A 39 -9.38 3.65 -22.64
N ILE A 40 -8.44 4.27 -21.92
CA ILE A 40 -7.40 5.10 -22.52
C ILE A 40 -6.47 4.27 -23.40
N ASP A 41 -6.02 3.09 -22.95
CA ASP A 41 -5.14 2.22 -23.72
C ASP A 41 -5.86 1.57 -24.92
N LYS A 42 -7.19 1.68 -24.97
CA LYS A 42 -8.04 1.15 -26.05
C LYS A 42 -8.72 2.22 -26.91
N VAL A 43 -8.05 3.34 -27.09
CA VAL A 43 -8.57 4.52 -27.84
C VAL A 43 -9.10 4.13 -29.21
N ILE A 44 -8.37 3.34 -29.97
CA ILE A 44 -8.76 2.91 -31.32
C ILE A 44 -9.93 1.93 -31.24
N GLU A 45 -9.83 0.90 -30.40
CA GLU A 45 -10.87 -0.14 -30.25
C GLU A 45 -12.23 0.45 -29.87
N LYS A 46 -12.21 1.43 -28.97
CA LYS A 46 -13.42 2.06 -28.42
C LYS A 46 -13.84 3.35 -29.13
N ASN A 47 -13.17 3.73 -30.22
CA ASN A 47 -13.43 4.96 -30.96
C ASN A 47 -13.48 6.20 -30.04
N LEU A 48 -12.44 6.39 -29.23
CA LEU A 48 -12.31 7.47 -28.27
C LEU A 48 -11.40 8.58 -28.78
N ILE A 49 -11.59 9.77 -28.22
CA ILE A 49 -10.61 10.85 -28.26
C ILE A 49 -10.03 10.99 -26.84
N TYR A 50 -8.73 10.80 -26.70
CA TYR A 50 -8.02 11.03 -25.46
C TYR A 50 -7.28 12.37 -25.54
N LEU A 51 -7.60 13.28 -24.63
CA LEU A 51 -6.94 14.57 -24.49
C LEU A 51 -6.16 14.57 -23.18
N HIS A 52 -4.87 14.81 -23.27
CA HIS A 52 -3.99 14.97 -22.12
C HIS A 52 -3.71 16.45 -21.90
N PHE A 53 -3.93 16.89 -20.67
CA PHE A 53 -3.65 18.27 -20.25
C PHE A 53 -2.73 18.27 -19.02
N THR A 54 -1.80 19.19 -19.03
CA THR A 54 -0.96 19.51 -17.89
C THR A 54 -1.46 20.80 -17.21
N MET A 55 -0.91 21.14 -16.08
CA MET A 55 -1.21 22.44 -15.45
C MET A 55 -0.83 23.61 -16.35
N ASP A 56 0.20 23.46 -17.18
CA ASP A 56 0.70 24.54 -18.04
C ASP A 56 -0.24 24.86 -19.21
N ASP A 57 -1.05 23.89 -19.61
CA ASP A 57 -2.09 24.07 -20.65
C ASP A 57 -3.26 24.92 -20.15
N ASN A 58 -3.39 25.13 -18.84
CA ASN A 58 -4.43 25.96 -18.28
C ASN A 58 -4.04 27.45 -18.34
N LEU A 59 -4.46 28.13 -19.39
CA LEU A 59 -4.17 29.53 -19.65
C LEU A 59 -4.83 30.50 -18.65
N SER A 60 -5.82 30.05 -17.87
CA SER A 60 -6.46 30.88 -16.84
C SER A 60 -5.66 30.98 -15.55
N LEU A 61 -4.66 30.12 -15.35
CA LEU A 61 -3.80 30.15 -14.16
C LEU A 61 -2.65 31.14 -14.37
N SER A 62 -2.50 32.09 -13.45
CA SER A 62 -1.32 32.96 -13.42
C SER A 62 -0.05 32.18 -13.06
N GLU A 63 1.11 32.64 -13.51
CA GLU A 63 2.40 32.00 -13.17
C GLU A 63 2.65 31.95 -11.66
N LYS A 64 2.15 32.92 -10.90
CA LYS A 64 2.21 32.88 -9.43
C LYS A 64 1.45 31.67 -8.84
N VAL A 65 0.29 31.36 -9.38
CA VAL A 65 -0.53 30.21 -8.97
C VAL A 65 0.14 28.91 -9.40
N LYS A 66 0.64 28.83 -10.62
CA LYS A 66 1.37 27.66 -11.13
C LYS A 66 2.62 27.38 -10.29
N ALA A 67 3.42 28.41 -9.95
CA ALA A 67 4.59 28.27 -9.09
C ALA A 67 4.22 27.74 -7.71
N ARG A 68 3.11 28.20 -7.11
CA ARG A 68 2.60 27.69 -5.84
C ARG A 68 2.26 26.21 -5.92
N TYR A 69 1.56 25.75 -6.95
CA TYR A 69 1.23 24.33 -7.11
C TYR A 69 2.47 23.47 -7.34
N ARG A 70 3.44 23.95 -8.15
CA ARG A 70 4.72 23.24 -8.34
C ARG A 70 5.49 23.09 -7.02
N ALA A 71 5.42 24.08 -6.13
CA ALA A 71 6.04 23.99 -4.81
C ALA A 71 5.26 23.11 -3.80
N MET A 72 3.95 22.95 -4.01
CA MET A 72 3.07 22.17 -3.11
C MET A 72 3.22 20.67 -3.31
N TYR A 73 3.46 20.23 -4.55
CA TYR A 73 3.51 18.82 -4.89
C TYR A 73 4.94 18.39 -5.19
N SER A 74 5.28 17.14 -4.79
CA SER A 74 6.57 16.50 -5.08
C SER A 74 6.37 15.03 -5.44
N GLY A 75 7.39 14.41 -6.09
CA GLY A 75 7.36 13.01 -6.47
C GLY A 75 6.13 12.66 -7.30
N VAL A 76 5.49 11.54 -6.97
CA VAL A 76 4.34 10.98 -7.71
C VAL A 76 3.15 11.93 -7.77
N PHE A 77 2.92 12.74 -6.75
CA PHE A 77 1.83 13.73 -6.77
C PHE A 77 2.13 14.88 -7.74
N TYR A 78 3.39 15.27 -7.89
CA TYR A 78 3.81 16.22 -8.91
C TYR A 78 3.57 15.64 -10.32
N ASP A 79 3.98 14.39 -10.54
CA ASP A 79 3.79 13.71 -11.82
C ASP A 79 2.31 13.58 -12.17
N ARG A 80 1.45 13.24 -11.20
CA ARG A 80 0.01 13.09 -11.43
C ARG A 80 -0.73 14.40 -11.63
N PHE A 81 -0.50 15.37 -10.74
CA PHE A 81 -1.34 16.58 -10.69
C PHE A 81 -0.77 17.76 -11.48
N ILE A 82 0.55 17.81 -11.70
CA ILE A 82 1.20 18.86 -12.47
C ILE A 82 1.45 18.41 -13.91
N LEU A 83 2.04 17.23 -14.09
CA LEU A 83 2.39 16.69 -15.39
C LEU A 83 1.30 15.84 -16.04
N GLY A 84 0.24 15.49 -15.30
CA GLY A 84 -0.87 14.68 -15.80
C GLY A 84 -0.48 13.24 -16.15
N MET A 85 0.53 12.69 -15.51
CA MET A 85 1.09 11.37 -15.83
C MET A 85 0.39 10.25 -15.08
N TRP A 86 0.11 9.14 -15.77
CA TRP A 86 -0.31 7.89 -15.15
C TRP A 86 0.92 7.18 -14.58
N VAL A 87 1.13 7.32 -13.28
CA VAL A 87 2.29 6.76 -12.57
C VAL A 87 1.84 5.98 -11.36
N ILE A 88 2.61 4.96 -11.03
CA ILE A 88 2.34 4.15 -9.85
C ILE A 88 2.55 5.01 -8.62
N ALA A 89 1.45 5.35 -7.94
CA ALA A 89 1.48 5.94 -6.61
C ALA A 89 1.46 4.83 -5.54
N GLU A 90 1.71 3.59 -5.94
CA GLU A 90 1.79 2.53 -4.97
C GLU A 90 2.89 2.85 -3.97
N GLY A 91 2.40 3.32 -2.82
CA GLY A 91 3.01 3.02 -1.55
C GLY A 91 4.52 3.21 -1.45
N LEU A 92 5.11 4.17 -2.16
CA LEU A 92 6.40 4.67 -1.76
C LEU A 92 6.23 5.54 -0.50
N VAL A 93 5.59 4.97 0.53
CA VAL A 93 5.67 5.50 1.89
C VAL A 93 7.14 5.71 2.25
N TYR A 94 8.01 4.88 1.67
CA TYR A 94 9.46 4.95 1.79
C TYR A 94 10.11 5.19 0.42
N GLY A 95 9.97 6.40 -0.15
CA GLY A 95 10.60 6.78 -1.42
C GLY A 95 12.13 6.65 -1.42
N MET A 96 12.75 6.55 -0.24
CA MET A 96 14.16 6.27 -0.05
C MET A 96 14.52 4.77 -0.13
N PHE A 97 13.53 3.86 -0.25
CA PHE A 97 13.80 2.43 -0.33
C PHE A 97 14.48 2.11 -1.67
N ASP A 98 15.70 1.61 -1.58
CA ASP A 98 16.54 1.21 -2.68
C ASP A 98 16.88 -0.28 -2.50
N LYS A 99 16.47 -1.12 -3.44
CA LYS A 99 16.66 -2.58 -3.35
C LYS A 99 18.13 -2.96 -3.16
N GLU A 100 19.03 -2.30 -3.86
CA GLU A 100 20.47 -2.59 -3.80
C GLU A 100 21.08 -2.22 -2.44
N LYS A 101 20.51 -1.24 -1.76
CA LYS A 101 21.02 -0.75 -0.46
C LYS A 101 20.27 -1.33 0.73
N ASN A 102 18.97 -1.58 0.57
CA ASN A 102 18.10 -1.92 1.70
C ASN A 102 17.81 -3.42 1.79
N ILE A 103 18.07 -4.21 0.73
CA ILE A 103 17.95 -5.66 0.80
C ILE A 103 19.34 -6.27 1.05
N PHE A 104 19.42 -7.08 2.08
CA PHE A 104 20.64 -7.83 2.40
C PHE A 104 20.63 -9.18 1.65
N HIS A 105 21.65 -9.43 0.86
CA HIS A 105 21.78 -10.64 0.02
C HIS A 105 22.80 -11.65 0.55
N GLY A 106 23.36 -11.44 1.75
CA GLY A 106 24.34 -12.34 2.37
C GLY A 106 23.69 -13.40 3.27
N GLU A 107 24.52 -14.31 3.78
CA GLU A 107 24.10 -15.24 4.82
C GLU A 107 23.85 -14.48 6.14
N TYR A 108 22.71 -14.78 6.77
CA TYR A 108 22.39 -14.20 8.07
C TYR A 108 23.14 -14.93 9.17
N THR A 109 23.86 -14.17 10.00
CA THR A 109 24.48 -14.67 11.22
C THR A 109 23.70 -14.18 12.44
N TYR A 110 23.24 -15.13 13.27
CA TYR A 110 22.53 -14.82 14.51
C TYR A 110 23.41 -13.98 15.47
N SER A 111 22.83 -12.97 16.09
CA SER A 111 23.49 -12.14 17.07
C SER A 111 22.82 -12.28 18.44
N SER A 112 23.56 -12.78 19.43
CA SER A 112 23.11 -12.84 20.82
C SER A 112 23.02 -11.46 21.50
N GLN A 113 23.55 -10.42 20.89
CA GLN A 113 23.55 -9.04 21.40
C GLN A 113 22.38 -8.21 20.83
N ALA A 114 21.66 -8.73 19.84
CA ALA A 114 20.49 -8.08 19.27
C ALA A 114 19.21 -8.48 20.01
N SER A 115 18.21 -7.62 19.99
CA SER A 115 16.85 -7.92 20.46
C SER A 115 15.95 -8.28 19.27
N TYR A 116 15.10 -9.29 19.47
CA TYR A 116 14.22 -9.79 18.43
C TYR A 116 12.76 -9.52 18.74
N TYR A 117 12.04 -8.98 17.79
CA TYR A 117 10.63 -8.60 17.91
C TYR A 117 9.83 -9.20 16.78
N ILE A 118 8.58 -9.50 17.05
CA ILE A 118 7.59 -9.77 16.02
C ILE A 118 6.73 -8.52 15.85
N ALA A 119 6.63 -8.01 14.64
CA ALA A 119 5.71 -6.93 14.28
C ALA A 119 4.52 -7.52 13.52
N ILE A 120 3.30 -7.12 13.89
CA ILE A 120 2.06 -7.64 13.28
C ILE A 120 1.20 -6.47 12.81
N ASP A 121 0.80 -6.51 11.53
CA ASP A 121 -0.33 -5.78 10.99
C ASP A 121 -1.52 -6.75 10.90
N TYR A 122 -2.51 -6.53 11.79
CA TYR A 122 -3.64 -7.44 11.93
C TYR A 122 -4.86 -6.95 11.17
N GLY A 123 -5.16 -7.61 10.05
CA GLY A 123 -6.38 -7.42 9.29
C GLY A 123 -7.24 -8.67 9.26
N THR A 124 -8.56 -8.53 9.38
CA THR A 124 -9.52 -9.64 9.22
C THR A 124 -10.07 -9.69 7.79
N MET A 125 -10.40 -8.55 7.21
CA MET A 125 -10.78 -8.36 5.80
C MET A 125 -9.59 -7.88 4.95
N ASN A 126 -8.68 -7.14 5.56
CA ASN A 126 -7.41 -6.73 4.99
C ASN A 126 -6.37 -7.84 5.21
N PRO A 127 -5.28 -7.85 4.44
CA PRO A 127 -4.21 -8.81 4.64
C PRO A 127 -3.66 -8.78 6.07
N PHE A 128 -3.37 -9.98 6.62
CA PHE A 128 -2.56 -10.15 7.82
C PHE A 128 -1.09 -10.19 7.40
N ALA A 129 -0.25 -9.44 8.07
CA ALA A 129 1.19 -9.47 7.87
C ALA A 129 1.92 -9.64 9.21
N VAL A 130 2.98 -10.45 9.21
CA VAL A 130 3.84 -10.68 10.37
C VAL A 130 5.29 -10.65 9.94
N GLY A 131 6.14 -9.93 10.68
CA GLY A 131 7.57 -9.81 10.40
C GLY A 131 8.42 -10.08 11.63
N LEU A 132 9.51 -10.83 11.48
CA LEU A 132 10.58 -10.97 12.48
C LEU A 132 11.59 -9.86 12.29
N MET A 133 11.73 -9.04 13.29
CA MET A 133 12.61 -7.88 13.31
C MET A 133 13.79 -8.09 14.26
N GLU A 134 14.99 -7.85 13.78
CA GLU A 134 16.23 -7.74 14.58
C GLU A 134 16.49 -6.27 14.88
N LEU A 135 16.62 -5.91 16.13
CA LEU A 135 17.09 -4.60 16.58
C LEU A 135 18.51 -4.73 17.12
N GLN A 136 19.47 -4.15 16.42
CA GLN A 136 20.88 -4.14 16.83
C GLN A 136 21.17 -3.02 17.84
N ASN A 137 22.21 -3.16 18.64
CA ASN A 137 22.67 -2.13 19.60
C ASN A 137 23.00 -0.79 18.92
N SER A 138 23.34 -0.80 17.65
CA SER A 138 23.54 0.41 16.82
C SER A 138 22.25 1.18 16.50
N GLY A 139 21.08 0.65 16.89
CA GLY A 139 19.76 1.15 16.49
C GLY A 139 19.33 0.70 15.08
N ARG A 140 20.15 -0.08 14.37
CA ARG A 140 19.79 -0.62 13.05
C ARG A 140 18.74 -1.71 13.22
N VAL A 141 17.71 -1.63 12.37
CA VAL A 141 16.64 -2.65 12.30
C VAL A 141 16.78 -3.44 11.01
N ARG A 142 16.59 -4.76 11.10
CA ARG A 142 16.50 -5.66 9.95
C ARG A 142 15.24 -6.50 10.06
N MET A 143 14.52 -6.67 8.96
CA MET A 143 13.48 -7.71 8.84
C MET A 143 14.14 -8.99 8.34
N LEU A 144 14.03 -10.07 9.12
CA LEU A 144 14.68 -11.35 8.86
C LEU A 144 13.76 -12.35 8.17
N ARG A 145 12.50 -12.35 8.53
CA ARG A 145 11.45 -13.21 7.99
C ARG A 145 10.15 -12.46 7.93
N GLU A 146 9.28 -12.90 7.03
CA GLU A 146 7.93 -12.40 6.92
C GLU A 146 6.93 -13.52 6.69
N GLY A 147 5.69 -13.28 7.07
CA GLY A 147 4.53 -14.10 6.74
C GLY A 147 3.38 -13.19 6.34
N HIS A 148 2.60 -13.63 5.36
CA HIS A 148 1.48 -12.86 4.83
C HIS A 148 0.31 -13.78 4.54
N TYR A 149 -0.91 -13.32 4.83
CA TYR A 149 -2.14 -14.00 4.44
C TYR A 149 -3.22 -12.99 4.07
N SER A 150 -3.86 -13.20 2.94
CA SER A 150 -4.96 -12.37 2.46
C SER A 150 -6.20 -13.23 2.20
N GLY A 151 -7.21 -13.10 3.04
CA GLY A 151 -8.50 -13.77 2.83
C GLY A 151 -9.22 -13.31 1.56
N ARG A 152 -8.93 -12.07 1.11
CA ARG A 152 -9.47 -11.53 -0.15
C ARG A 152 -8.85 -12.23 -1.37
N GLU A 153 -7.56 -12.52 -1.34
CA GLU A 153 -6.85 -13.17 -2.45
C GLU A 153 -7.12 -14.67 -2.52
N THR A 154 -7.20 -15.32 -1.35
CA THR A 154 -7.42 -16.77 -1.26
C THR A 154 -8.89 -17.17 -1.33
N GLY A 155 -9.81 -16.23 -1.10
CA GLY A 155 -11.25 -16.50 -0.96
C GLY A 155 -11.63 -17.24 0.33
N VAL A 156 -10.68 -17.44 1.24
CA VAL A 156 -10.88 -18.18 2.50
C VAL A 156 -10.52 -17.29 3.68
N THR A 157 -11.36 -17.27 4.71
CA THR A 157 -11.05 -16.61 5.97
C THR A 157 -10.49 -17.65 6.93
N ILE A 158 -9.36 -17.35 7.58
CA ILE A 158 -8.77 -18.20 8.63
C ILE A 158 -9.01 -17.58 10.00
N ASP A 159 -8.93 -18.39 11.03
CA ASP A 159 -9.12 -17.97 12.42
C ASP A 159 -7.82 -17.46 13.08
N ASN A 160 -7.95 -16.93 14.28
CA ASN A 160 -6.80 -16.42 15.03
C ASN A 160 -5.80 -17.51 15.43
N GLU A 161 -6.23 -18.76 15.53
CA GLU A 161 -5.35 -19.90 15.82
C GLU A 161 -4.41 -20.17 14.64
N ALA A 162 -4.92 -20.05 13.41
CA ALA A 162 -4.11 -20.18 12.20
C ALA A 162 -3.11 -19.02 12.07
N TYR A 163 -3.53 -17.78 12.35
CA TYR A 163 -2.61 -16.65 12.42
C TYR A 163 -1.54 -16.84 13.50
N TYR A 164 -1.91 -17.40 14.66
CA TYR A 164 -0.94 -17.66 15.73
C TYR A 164 0.13 -18.67 15.31
N LYS A 165 -0.24 -19.72 14.58
CA LYS A 165 0.72 -20.68 14.00
C LYS A 165 1.69 -20.00 13.02
N MET A 166 1.23 -19.05 12.22
CA MET A 166 2.11 -18.27 11.35
C MET A 166 3.12 -17.45 12.16
N ILE A 167 2.67 -16.85 13.28
CA ILE A 167 3.57 -16.13 14.20
C ILE A 167 4.64 -17.08 14.74
N GLN A 168 4.26 -18.28 15.19
CA GLN A 168 5.20 -19.30 15.70
C GLN A 168 6.24 -19.70 14.64
N GLU A 169 5.82 -19.93 13.39
CA GLU A 169 6.75 -20.28 12.32
C GLU A 169 7.74 -19.14 11.99
N VAL A 170 7.26 -17.89 11.97
CA VAL A 170 8.13 -16.73 11.75
C VAL A 170 9.11 -16.54 12.91
N ALA A 171 8.67 -16.77 14.15
CA ALA A 171 9.47 -16.64 15.38
C ALA A 171 10.49 -17.76 15.59
N LYS A 172 10.31 -18.90 14.92
CA LYS A 172 11.03 -20.14 15.18
C LYS A 172 12.54 -19.99 15.19
N GLY A 173 13.16 -20.39 16.32
CA GLY A 173 14.61 -20.34 16.50
C GLY A 173 15.17 -18.99 16.99
N PHE A 174 14.31 -18.03 17.32
CA PHE A 174 14.72 -16.74 17.85
C PHE A 174 14.12 -16.46 19.23
N PRO A 175 14.89 -15.88 20.17
CA PRO A 175 14.40 -15.46 21.48
C PRO A 175 13.60 -14.16 21.33
N ILE A 176 12.28 -14.26 21.17
CA ILE A 176 11.42 -13.11 20.94
C ILE A 176 11.26 -12.30 22.23
N THR A 177 11.65 -11.04 22.17
CA THR A 177 11.52 -10.09 23.29
C THR A 177 10.06 -9.70 23.51
N SER A 178 9.35 -9.37 22.44
CA SER A 178 7.93 -9.00 22.47
C SER A 178 7.30 -9.05 21.06
N ILE A 179 6.00 -9.26 21.03
CA ILE A 179 5.18 -9.02 19.84
C ILE A 179 4.63 -7.60 19.91
N VAL A 180 4.85 -6.82 18.84
CA VAL A 180 4.31 -5.46 18.67
C VAL A 180 3.13 -5.54 17.71
N ILE A 181 1.96 -5.10 18.15
CA ILE A 181 0.71 -5.19 17.39
C ILE A 181 -0.15 -3.93 17.60
N ASP A 182 -1.04 -3.64 16.63
CA ASP A 182 -1.99 -2.54 16.74
C ASP A 182 -2.81 -2.62 18.05
N PRO A 183 -2.95 -1.51 18.78
CA PRO A 183 -3.79 -1.45 20.00
C PRO A 183 -5.22 -1.96 19.80
N SER A 184 -5.80 -1.75 18.62
CA SER A 184 -7.18 -2.16 18.29
C SER A 184 -7.35 -3.66 18.04
N ALA A 185 -6.28 -4.44 17.85
CA ALA A 185 -6.30 -5.87 17.55
C ALA A 185 -6.63 -6.74 18.78
N ALA A 186 -7.71 -6.44 19.48
CA ALA A 186 -8.07 -7.08 20.77
C ALA A 186 -8.20 -8.60 20.68
N ALA A 187 -8.80 -9.12 19.61
CA ALA A 187 -9.02 -10.56 19.43
C ALA A 187 -7.69 -11.32 19.26
N MET A 188 -6.75 -10.77 18.46
CA MET A 188 -5.44 -11.39 18.27
C MET A 188 -4.59 -11.31 19.54
N LYS A 189 -4.63 -10.19 20.26
CA LYS A 189 -3.95 -10.05 21.57
C LYS A 189 -4.48 -11.07 22.60
N ALA A 190 -5.79 -11.31 22.60
CA ALA A 190 -6.38 -12.34 23.47
C ALA A 190 -5.85 -13.75 23.13
N THR A 191 -5.73 -14.07 21.84
CA THR A 191 -5.16 -15.34 21.37
C THR A 191 -3.69 -15.48 21.77
N ILE A 192 -2.86 -14.45 21.57
CA ILE A 192 -1.45 -14.48 21.98
C ILE A 192 -1.32 -14.71 23.50
N ARG A 193 -2.12 -14.01 24.30
CA ARG A 193 -2.12 -14.17 25.79
C ARG A 193 -2.60 -15.55 26.23
N LYS A 194 -3.58 -16.14 25.53
CA LYS A 194 -4.10 -17.50 25.82
C LYS A 194 -2.99 -18.55 25.75
N TYR A 195 -2.11 -18.45 24.77
CA TYR A 195 -0.97 -19.38 24.63
C TYR A 195 0.19 -19.06 25.59
N GLY A 196 0.37 -17.82 26.00
CA GLY A 196 1.35 -17.42 26.99
C GLY A 196 2.83 -17.58 26.60
N GLU A 197 3.11 -17.93 25.33
CA GLU A 197 4.46 -18.12 24.82
C GLU A 197 5.21 -16.80 24.60
N PHE A 198 4.46 -15.76 24.18
CA PHE A 198 5.03 -14.45 23.85
C PHE A 198 4.40 -13.34 24.68
N THR A 199 5.19 -12.35 25.04
CA THR A 199 4.68 -11.09 25.56
C THR A 199 4.18 -10.22 24.40
N CYS A 200 3.15 -9.40 24.63
CA CYS A 200 2.54 -8.56 23.61
C CYS A 200 2.50 -7.11 24.10
N THR A 201 2.99 -6.19 23.28
CA THR A 201 3.00 -4.74 23.50
C THR A 201 2.23 -4.03 22.40
N ASP A 202 1.59 -2.91 22.75
CA ASP A 202 0.88 -2.08 21.80
C ASP A 202 1.88 -1.28 20.94
N GLY A 203 1.68 -1.30 19.64
CA GLY A 203 2.42 -0.47 18.69
C GLY A 203 2.09 1.00 18.86
N ASN A 204 3.09 1.87 18.71
CA ASN A 204 2.86 3.30 18.69
C ASN A 204 2.39 3.74 17.29
N LEU A 205 1.11 4.11 17.15
CA LEU A 205 0.50 4.54 15.90
C LEU A 205 0.74 6.02 15.57
N SER A 206 1.64 6.71 16.27
CA SER A 206 1.90 8.15 16.07
C SER A 206 2.42 8.52 14.68
N LEU A 207 2.73 7.54 13.82
CA LEU A 207 3.12 7.75 12.41
C LEU A 207 1.94 7.89 11.43
N ILE A 208 0.68 7.79 11.89
CA ILE A 208 -0.51 7.90 11.04
C ILE A 208 -0.90 9.37 10.75
N HIS A 209 -0.16 10.34 11.25
CA HIS A 209 -0.42 11.77 11.05
C HIS A 209 0.59 12.46 10.12
N ILE A 210 1.11 11.73 9.13
CA ILE A 210 1.88 12.36 8.03
C ILE A 210 0.99 12.46 6.79
#